data_9db19768232f124605156e6244616fa0
#
_entry.id   9db19768232f124605156e6244616fa0
#
_cell.length_a   1.000
_cell.length_b   1.000
_cell.length_c   1.000
_cell.angle_alpha   90.00
_cell.angle_beta   90.00
_cell.angle_gamma   90.00
#
_symmetry.space_group_name_H-M   'P 1'
#
loop_
_entity.id
_entity.type
_entity.pdbx_description
1 polymer ?
#
loop_
_entity_poly.entity_id
_entity_poly.type
_entity_poly.pdbx_seq_one_letter_code
_entity_poly.pdbx_strand_id
1 'polypeptide(L)'
;MSKFFKISEVSIFLNLVNPLSKKPLNHILRYWEKEFRQIKPKKINNRRYYSTEQVEIIKKIKFLVKNKGMTISGAKKLLNLNINKLDDYDLDSLKAHYYKDALRNKSKNLLNKIKNLKKYGKKNTSKS
;
A
#
# COMPACT_ATOMS: atom_id res chain seq x y z
N MET A 1 -9.49 -12.51 25.35
CA MET A 1 -8.96 -11.17 25.68
C MET A 1 -8.29 -10.55 24.47
N SER A 2 -8.65 -9.34 24.16
CA SER A 2 -7.97 -8.62 23.07
C SER A 2 -6.57 -8.23 23.54
N LYS A 3 -5.58 -8.58 22.74
CA LYS A 3 -4.19 -8.28 23.01
C LYS A 3 -3.86 -6.93 22.36
N PHE A 4 -3.16 -6.08 23.09
CA PHE A 4 -2.74 -4.76 22.62
C PHE A 4 -1.23 -4.69 22.50
N PHE A 5 -0.76 -4.00 21.47
CA PHE A 5 0.66 -3.85 21.16
C PHE A 5 1.04 -2.38 21.16
N LYS A 6 2.21 -2.09 21.70
CA LYS A 6 2.78 -0.74 21.64
C LYS A 6 3.22 -0.42 20.23
N ILE A 7 3.30 0.87 19.90
CA ILE A 7 3.71 1.32 18.55
C ILE A 7 5.07 0.75 18.16
N SER A 8 6.03 0.71 19.09
CA SER A 8 7.35 0.15 18.81
C SER A 8 7.30 -1.34 18.50
N GLU A 9 6.45 -2.08 19.22
CA GLU A 9 6.27 -3.52 18.98
C GLU A 9 5.69 -3.78 17.59
N VAL A 10 4.70 -2.97 17.18
CA VAL A 10 4.09 -3.10 15.85
C VAL A 10 5.12 -2.77 14.76
N SER A 11 5.90 -1.72 14.94
CA SER A 11 6.95 -1.34 13.99
C SER A 11 7.97 -2.45 13.80
N ILE A 12 8.43 -3.05 14.90
CA ILE A 12 9.40 -4.16 14.85
C ILE A 12 8.77 -5.39 14.22
N PHE A 13 7.55 -5.73 14.62
CA PHE A 13 6.83 -6.89 14.08
C PHE A 13 6.64 -6.80 12.57
N LEU A 14 6.36 -5.60 12.05
CA LEU A 14 6.15 -5.37 10.63
C LEU A 14 7.43 -5.02 9.87
N ASN A 15 8.58 -5.13 10.52
CA ASN A 15 9.89 -4.81 9.94
C ASN A 15 9.99 -3.35 9.47
N LEU A 16 9.29 -2.45 10.16
CA LEU A 16 9.42 -1.02 9.93
C LEU A 16 10.50 -0.48 10.87
N VAL A 17 11.74 -0.79 10.52
CA VAL A 17 12.91 -0.45 11.33
C VAL A 17 13.98 0.18 10.44
N ASN A 18 14.83 1.01 11.05
CA ASN A 18 15.97 1.58 10.36
C ASN A 18 16.95 0.46 10.01
N PRO A 19 17.39 0.34 8.74
CA PRO A 19 18.28 -0.77 8.34
C PRO A 19 19.62 -0.76 9.07
N LEU A 20 20.12 0.39 9.50
CA LEU A 20 21.40 0.51 10.16
C LEU A 20 21.30 0.38 11.68
N SER A 21 20.43 1.18 12.31
CA SER A 21 20.33 1.24 13.77
C SER A 21 19.35 0.21 14.35
N LYS A 22 18.51 -0.39 13.52
CA LYS A 22 17.45 -1.34 13.94
C LYS A 22 16.40 -0.71 14.85
N LYS A 23 16.36 0.62 14.93
CA LYS A 23 15.36 1.32 15.73
C LYS A 23 14.01 1.33 15.02
N PRO A 24 12.89 1.21 15.76
CA PRO A 24 11.56 1.23 15.14
C PRO A 24 11.26 2.59 14.50
N LEU A 25 10.65 2.55 13.32
CA LEU A 25 10.27 3.74 12.58
C LEU A 25 8.82 4.12 12.93
N ASN A 26 8.61 4.53 14.17
CA ASN A 26 7.26 4.85 14.67
C ASN A 26 6.60 6.02 13.94
N HIS A 27 7.40 6.91 13.38
CA HIS A 27 6.87 8.06 12.63
C HIS A 27 6.08 7.62 11.38
N ILE A 28 6.42 6.48 10.80
CA ILE A 28 5.69 5.94 9.66
C ILE A 28 4.27 5.55 10.08
N LEU A 29 4.12 4.88 11.22
CA LEU A 29 2.81 4.50 11.74
C LEU A 29 1.97 5.73 12.11
N ARG A 30 2.60 6.75 12.69
CA ARG A 30 1.91 8.01 13.00
C ARG A 30 1.44 8.72 11.75
N TYR A 31 2.26 8.73 10.70
CA TYR A 31 1.91 9.31 9.40
C TYR A 31 0.73 8.56 8.78
N TRP A 32 0.78 7.24 8.79
CA TRP A 32 -0.31 6.41 8.25
C TRP A 32 -1.61 6.59 9.04
N GLU A 33 -1.52 6.79 10.35
CA GLU A 33 -2.69 7.08 11.18
C GLU A 33 -3.43 8.34 10.70
N LYS A 34 -2.68 9.35 10.30
CA LYS A 34 -3.24 10.59 9.75
C LYS A 34 -3.86 10.37 8.37
N GLU A 35 -3.22 9.55 7.55
CA GLU A 35 -3.64 9.34 6.17
C GLU A 35 -4.75 8.30 6.02
N PHE A 36 -4.75 7.26 6.85
CA PHE A 36 -5.72 6.17 6.77
C PHE A 36 -6.67 6.21 7.96
N ARG A 37 -7.94 6.50 7.70
CA ARG A 37 -8.97 6.55 8.74
C ARG A 37 -9.23 5.18 9.38
N GLN A 38 -8.81 4.10 8.73
CA GLN A 38 -8.95 2.75 9.26
C GLN A 38 -8.02 2.48 10.43
N ILE A 39 -6.93 3.24 10.54
CA ILE A 39 -5.99 3.10 11.65
C ILE A 39 -6.48 3.95 12.81
N LYS A 40 -6.97 3.28 13.86
CA LYS A 40 -7.50 3.93 15.07
C LYS A 40 -6.89 3.27 16.30
N PRO A 41 -5.67 3.68 16.69
CA PRO A 41 -5.08 3.13 17.89
C PRO A 41 -5.80 3.65 19.14
N LYS A 42 -5.76 2.86 20.19
CA LYS A 42 -6.26 3.28 21.50
C LYS A 42 -5.16 4.07 22.19
N LYS A 43 -5.46 5.29 22.63
CA LYS A 43 -4.49 6.14 23.34
C LYS A 43 -4.74 6.07 24.83
N ILE A 44 -3.74 5.64 25.57
CA ILE A 44 -3.75 5.57 27.02
C ILE A 44 -2.50 6.30 27.51
N ASN A 45 -2.67 7.32 28.35
CA ASN A 45 -1.56 8.14 28.86
C ASN A 45 -0.63 8.65 27.77
N ASN A 46 -1.21 9.15 26.69
CA ASN A 46 -0.50 9.67 25.51
C ASN A 46 0.32 8.63 24.74
N ARG A 47 0.10 7.33 25.02
CA ARG A 47 0.75 6.23 24.29
C ARG A 47 -0.26 5.52 23.42
N ARG A 48 0.18 5.12 22.23
CA ARG A 48 -0.66 4.40 21.26
C ARG A 48 -0.57 2.90 21.49
N TYR A 49 -1.74 2.27 21.52
CA TYR A 49 -1.86 0.81 21.63
C TYR A 49 -2.72 0.30 20.47
N TYR A 50 -2.25 -0.74 19.82
CA TYR A 50 -2.89 -1.32 18.64
C TYR A 50 -3.43 -2.71 18.99
N SER A 51 -4.70 -2.95 18.68
CA SER A 51 -5.30 -4.28 18.81
C SER A 51 -4.79 -5.20 17.69
N THR A 52 -5.02 -6.50 17.81
CA THR A 52 -4.68 -7.46 16.77
C THR A 52 -5.32 -7.08 15.44
N GLU A 53 -6.57 -6.64 15.47
CA GLU A 53 -7.29 -6.18 14.26
C GLU A 53 -6.60 -4.98 13.62
N GLN A 54 -6.17 -4.01 14.44
CA GLN A 54 -5.45 -2.85 13.96
C GLN A 54 -4.10 -3.24 13.34
N VAL A 55 -3.39 -4.19 13.94
CA VAL A 55 -2.12 -4.68 13.39
C VAL A 55 -2.35 -5.30 12.01
N GLU A 56 -3.43 -6.06 11.83
CA GLU A 56 -3.76 -6.65 10.54
C GLU A 56 -4.06 -5.58 9.47
N ILE A 57 -4.76 -4.52 9.84
CA ILE A 57 -5.03 -3.40 8.93
C ILE A 57 -3.72 -2.72 8.52
N ILE A 58 -2.84 -2.44 9.47
CA ILE A 58 -1.53 -1.82 9.21
C ILE A 58 -0.67 -2.73 8.34
N LYS A 59 -0.72 -4.03 8.57
CA LYS A 59 -0.01 -5.02 7.75
C LYS A 59 -0.45 -4.96 6.29
N LYS A 60 -1.75 -4.84 6.03
CA LYS A 60 -2.29 -4.68 4.69
C LYS A 60 -1.81 -3.38 4.05
N ILE A 61 -1.82 -2.29 4.79
CA ILE A 61 -1.33 -0.98 4.31
C ILE A 61 0.15 -1.07 3.96
N LYS A 62 0.97 -1.65 4.84
CA LYS A 62 2.39 -1.84 4.58
C LYS A 62 2.61 -2.66 3.31
N PHE A 63 1.86 -3.72 3.13
CA PHE A 63 1.95 -4.55 1.94
C PHE A 63 1.68 -3.73 0.68
N LEU A 64 0.61 -2.94 0.67
CA LEU A 64 0.24 -2.14 -0.50
C LEU A 64 1.26 -1.04 -0.79
N VAL A 65 1.71 -0.33 0.24
CA VAL A 65 2.59 0.83 0.08
C VAL A 65 4.05 0.42 -0.10
N LYS A 66 4.56 -0.47 0.76
CA LYS A 66 5.99 -0.81 0.78
C LYS A 66 6.35 -1.95 -0.17
N ASN A 67 5.54 -2.99 -0.21
CA ASN A 67 5.84 -4.18 -1.01
C ASN A 67 5.37 -4.02 -2.46
N LYS A 68 4.23 -3.37 -2.68
CA LYS A 68 3.67 -3.18 -4.02
C LYS A 68 3.95 -1.80 -4.60
N GLY A 69 4.51 -0.90 -3.82
CA GLY A 69 4.87 0.43 -4.30
C GLY A 69 3.68 1.32 -4.63
N MET A 70 2.50 1.05 -4.07
CA MET A 70 1.35 1.93 -4.26
C MET A 70 1.57 3.26 -3.58
N THR A 71 1.00 4.31 -4.17
CA THR A 71 0.95 5.61 -3.51
C THR A 71 -0.02 5.54 -2.33
N ILE A 72 0.17 6.45 -1.36
CA ILE A 72 -0.76 6.59 -0.24
C ILE A 72 -2.18 6.83 -0.75
N SER A 73 -2.32 7.70 -1.75
CA SER A 73 -3.62 8.00 -2.37
C SER A 73 -4.27 6.76 -2.98
N GLY A 74 -3.50 5.96 -3.70
CA GLY A 74 -3.99 4.72 -4.31
C GLY A 74 -4.42 3.69 -3.26
N ALA A 75 -3.61 3.52 -2.22
CA ALA A 75 -3.93 2.60 -1.13
C ALA A 75 -5.19 3.04 -0.38
N LYS A 76 -5.35 4.35 -0.14
CA LYS A 76 -6.56 4.90 0.49
C LYS A 76 -7.81 4.58 -0.33
N LYS A 77 -7.74 4.78 -1.62
CA LYS A 77 -8.88 4.49 -2.52
C LYS A 77 -9.25 3.02 -2.47
N LEU A 78 -8.27 2.15 -2.53
CA LEU A 78 -8.51 0.70 -2.50
C LEU A 78 -9.17 0.27 -1.19
N LEU A 79 -8.65 0.76 -0.06
CA LEU A 79 -9.21 0.44 1.26
C LEU A 79 -10.60 1.03 1.47
N ASN A 80 -10.85 2.24 0.97
CA ASN A 80 -12.16 2.88 1.09
C ASN A 80 -13.23 2.16 0.26
N LEU A 81 -12.88 1.67 -0.93
CA LEU A 81 -13.80 0.90 -1.76
C LEU A 81 -14.23 -0.39 -1.08
N ASN A 82 -13.35 -0.99 -0.30
CA ASN A 82 -13.56 -2.29 0.32
C ASN A 82 -13.79 -2.21 1.83
N ILE A 83 -14.13 -1.02 2.36
CA ILE A 83 -14.23 -0.81 3.80
C ILE A 83 -15.22 -1.75 4.48
N ASN A 84 -16.34 -2.04 3.83
CA ASN A 84 -17.36 -2.96 4.35
C ASN A 84 -17.06 -4.41 4.04
N LYS A 85 -16.02 -4.68 3.26
CA LYS A 85 -15.63 -6.01 2.81
C LYS A 85 -14.19 -6.36 3.16
N LEU A 86 -13.56 -5.57 4.04
CA LEU A 86 -12.17 -5.82 4.46
C LEU A 86 -12.00 -7.19 5.10
N ASP A 87 -13.05 -7.67 5.79
CA ASP A 87 -13.05 -9.00 6.39
C ASP A 87 -13.24 -10.12 5.36
N ASP A 88 -13.88 -9.80 4.23
CA ASP A 88 -14.13 -10.75 3.15
C ASP A 88 -12.99 -10.84 2.14
N TYR A 89 -12.17 -9.79 2.07
CA TYR A 89 -11.01 -9.74 1.17
C TYR A 89 -9.74 -10.04 1.93
N ASP A 90 -9.06 -11.10 1.55
CA ASP A 90 -7.73 -11.38 2.05
C ASP A 90 -6.71 -10.52 1.30
N LEU A 91 -5.46 -10.61 1.75
CA LEU A 91 -4.36 -9.83 1.16
C LEU A 91 -4.14 -10.20 -0.31
N ASP A 92 -4.35 -11.47 -0.65
CA ASP A 92 -4.16 -11.97 -2.02
C ASP A 92 -5.21 -11.39 -2.97
N SER A 93 -6.45 -11.24 -2.52
CA SER A 93 -7.50 -10.62 -3.32
C SER A 93 -7.21 -9.15 -3.60
N LEU A 94 -6.74 -8.40 -2.61
CA LEU A 94 -6.33 -7.01 -2.77
C LEU A 94 -5.15 -6.90 -3.73
N LYS A 95 -4.19 -7.81 -3.62
CA LYS A 95 -3.03 -7.92 -4.48
C LYS A 95 -3.45 -8.18 -5.94
N ALA A 96 -4.33 -9.14 -6.15
CA ALA A 96 -4.82 -9.49 -7.49
C ALA A 96 -5.52 -8.29 -8.14
N HIS A 97 -6.35 -7.59 -7.40
CA HIS A 97 -7.05 -6.40 -7.89
C HIS A 97 -6.08 -5.29 -8.30
N TYR A 98 -5.08 -5.04 -7.46
CA TYR A 98 -4.05 -4.06 -7.76
C TYR A 98 -3.27 -4.42 -9.02
N TYR A 99 -2.86 -5.67 -9.17
CA TYR A 99 -2.12 -6.13 -10.34
C TYR A 99 -2.95 -6.01 -11.62
N LYS A 100 -4.23 -6.30 -11.54
CA LYS A 100 -5.13 -6.18 -12.69
C LYS A 100 -5.18 -4.74 -13.21
N ASP A 101 -5.30 -3.77 -12.30
CA ASP A 101 -5.31 -2.36 -12.67
C ASP A 101 -3.95 -1.89 -13.18
N ALA A 102 -2.87 -2.32 -12.55
CA ALA A 102 -1.51 -1.98 -12.97
C ALA A 102 -1.21 -2.52 -14.37
N LEU A 103 -1.60 -3.76 -14.67
CA LEU A 103 -1.45 -4.37 -15.99
C LEU A 103 -2.26 -3.62 -17.04
N ARG A 104 -3.49 -3.24 -16.71
CA ARG A 104 -4.34 -2.47 -17.62
C ARG A 104 -3.67 -1.14 -17.98
N ASN A 105 -3.14 -0.42 -17.01
CA ASN A 105 -2.46 0.85 -17.23
C ASN A 105 -1.18 0.68 -18.03
N LYS A 106 -0.37 -0.34 -17.72
CA LYS A 106 0.86 -0.66 -18.48
C LYS A 106 0.54 -1.02 -19.92
N SER A 107 -0.52 -1.80 -20.13
CA SER A 107 -0.95 -2.20 -21.48
C SER A 107 -1.35 -0.97 -22.31
N LYS A 108 -2.09 -0.03 -21.73
CA LYS A 108 -2.45 1.22 -22.42
C LYS A 108 -1.22 2.04 -22.78
N ASN A 109 -0.26 2.17 -21.86
CA ASN A 109 0.97 2.90 -22.11
C ASN A 109 1.81 2.25 -23.21
N LEU A 110 1.90 0.93 -23.18
CA LEU A 110 2.62 0.18 -24.22
C LEU A 110 1.97 0.34 -25.58
N LEU A 111 0.64 0.27 -25.66
CA LEU A 111 -0.08 0.49 -26.90
C LEU A 111 0.16 1.88 -27.45
N ASN A 112 0.17 2.90 -26.61
CA ASN A 112 0.46 4.27 -27.02
C ASN A 112 1.89 4.41 -27.54
N LYS A 113 2.85 3.79 -26.87
CA LYS A 113 4.26 3.76 -27.32
C LYS A 113 4.40 3.07 -28.67
N ILE A 114 3.72 1.95 -28.86
CA ILE A 114 3.75 1.21 -30.14
C ILE A 114 3.14 2.05 -31.25
N LYS A 115 2.03 2.73 -31.01
CA LYS A 115 1.41 3.63 -31.99
C LYS A 115 2.36 4.75 -32.39
N ASN A 116 3.06 5.35 -31.43
CA ASN A 116 4.03 6.39 -31.69
C ASN A 116 5.22 5.86 -32.51
N LEU A 117 5.73 4.67 -32.17
CA LEU A 117 6.80 4.02 -32.91
C LEU A 117 6.38 3.67 -34.34
N LYS A 118 5.15 3.23 -34.54
CA LYS A 118 4.62 2.94 -35.86
C LYS A 118 4.55 4.21 -36.71
N LYS A 119 4.20 5.35 -36.15
CA LYS A 119 4.23 6.65 -36.85
C LYS A 119 5.63 6.98 -37.31
N TYR A 120 6.63 6.83 -36.47
CA TYR A 120 8.04 7.06 -36.83
C TYR A 120 8.52 6.03 -37.84
N GLY A 121 8.18 4.76 -37.67
CA GLY A 121 8.54 3.70 -38.57
C GLY A 121 7.98 3.91 -39.96
N LYS A 122 6.72 4.34 -40.08
CA LYS A 122 6.11 4.67 -41.39
C LYS A 122 6.81 5.84 -42.07
N LYS A 123 7.20 6.88 -41.34
CA LYS A 123 7.96 7.99 -41.85
C LYS A 123 9.33 7.55 -42.37
N ASN A 124 10.00 6.66 -41.64
CA ASN A 124 11.30 6.16 -42.03
C ASN A 124 11.23 5.19 -43.20
N THR A 125 10.20 4.34 -43.26
CA THR A 125 10.03 3.38 -44.36
C THR A 125 9.57 4.05 -45.63
N SER A 126 8.89 5.20 -45.56
CA SER A 126 8.51 5.96 -46.76
C SER A 126 9.68 6.64 -47.45
N LYS A 127 10.84 6.69 -46.78
CA LYS A 127 12.09 7.24 -47.35
C LYS A 127 12.99 6.19 -47.98
N SER A 128 12.68 4.94 -47.82
CA SER A 128 13.50 3.86 -48.37
C SER A 128 12.97 3.33 -49.69
#